data_e3d976fcca8fd4ff21f842f3a060cf43
#
_entry.id   e3d976fcca8fd4ff21f842f3a060cf43
#
_cell.length_a   1.000
_cell.length_b   1.000
_cell.length_c   1.000
_cell.angle_alpha   90.00
_cell.angle_beta   90.00
_cell.angle_gamma   90.00
#
_symmetry.space_group_name_H-M   'P 1'
#
loop_
_entity.id
_entity.type
_entity.pdbx_description
1 polymer ?
#
loop_
_entity_poly.entity_id
_entity_poly.type
_entity_poly.pdbx_seq_one_letter_code
_entity_poly.pdbx_strand_id
1 'polypeptide(L)'
;MRKSRALRVLGLALVTVALLAASASADPNPNSGRVPVTPPPDDVFTDICPFPVLIETVAIKEYSKTHKNGVEIITGRLVVRITNTVTGESKVYNISGPGQITRDGAIETDVFLGRALLFDPFFGMLVTSGRVVATFNTETGEFRIVSRRGHVEDVCATLAG
;
A
#
# COMPACT_ATOMS: atom_id res chain seq x y z
N MET A 1 -39.46 23.63 -12.43
CA MET A 1 -38.57 23.88 -11.29
C MET A 1 -37.49 22.80 -11.26
N ARG A 2 -36.31 23.09 -11.80
CA ARG A 2 -35.13 22.17 -11.81
C ARG A 2 -34.33 22.39 -10.54
N LYS A 3 -34.30 21.39 -9.65
CA LYS A 3 -33.42 21.40 -8.47
C LYS A 3 -32.01 21.04 -8.93
N SER A 4 -31.11 22.03 -8.94
CA SER A 4 -29.68 21.82 -9.12
C SER A 4 -29.11 21.07 -7.91
N ARG A 5 -28.64 19.84 -8.14
CA ARG A 5 -27.86 19.10 -7.15
C ARG A 5 -26.44 19.69 -7.14
N ALA A 6 -26.13 20.40 -6.10
CA ALA A 6 -24.75 20.84 -5.83
C ALA A 6 -23.87 19.61 -5.63
N LEU A 7 -22.92 19.44 -6.53
CA LEU A 7 -21.87 18.44 -6.44
C LEU A 7 -20.94 18.85 -5.31
N ARG A 8 -21.07 18.20 -4.15
CA ARG A 8 -20.08 18.36 -3.07
C ARG A 8 -18.84 17.59 -3.49
N VAL A 9 -17.83 18.31 -3.91
CA VAL A 9 -16.47 17.79 -4.05
C VAL A 9 -15.99 17.48 -2.63
N LEU A 10 -16.06 16.20 -2.25
CA LEU A 10 -15.45 15.70 -1.03
C LEU A 10 -13.94 15.71 -1.24
N GLY A 11 -13.26 16.50 -0.42
CA GLY A 11 -11.80 16.54 -0.42
C GLY A 11 -11.23 15.17 -0.09
N LEU A 12 -10.49 14.63 -1.05
CA LEU A 12 -9.71 13.42 -0.89
C LEU A 12 -8.64 13.71 0.17
N ALA A 13 -8.77 13.08 1.34
CA ALA A 13 -7.75 13.15 2.37
C ALA A 13 -6.49 12.44 1.83
N LEU A 14 -5.45 13.23 1.54
CA LEU A 14 -4.12 12.76 1.22
C LEU A 14 -3.61 11.96 2.41
N VAL A 15 -3.56 10.65 2.30
CA VAL A 15 -2.70 9.83 3.16
C VAL A 15 -1.28 9.99 2.60
N THR A 16 -0.63 11.08 2.98
CA THR A 16 0.82 11.18 2.86
C THR A 16 1.40 10.18 3.84
N VAL A 17 1.95 9.08 3.32
CA VAL A 17 2.87 8.25 4.09
C VAL A 17 4.09 9.11 4.39
N ALA A 18 4.02 9.89 5.47
CA ALA A 18 5.18 10.56 6.02
C ALA A 18 6.12 9.46 6.52
N LEU A 19 7.22 9.26 5.84
CA LEU A 19 8.36 8.53 6.35
C LEU A 19 8.90 9.30 7.57
N LEU A 20 8.28 9.07 8.72
CA LEU A 20 8.85 9.47 10.00
C LEU A 20 10.06 8.57 10.24
N ALA A 21 11.23 9.17 10.25
CA ALA A 21 12.46 8.53 10.69
C ALA A 21 12.28 8.06 12.13
N ALA A 22 11.93 6.79 12.31
CA ALA A 22 11.84 6.14 13.60
C ALA A 22 13.03 5.22 13.78
N SER A 23 13.54 5.25 14.99
CA SER A 23 14.63 4.51 15.61
C SER A 23 15.08 3.26 14.86
N ALA A 24 16.25 3.35 14.24
CA ALA A 24 16.93 2.28 13.54
C ALA A 24 17.10 1.05 14.45
N SER A 25 16.34 0.02 14.21
CA SER A 25 16.80 -1.33 14.55
C SER A 25 18.07 -1.56 13.73
N ALA A 26 19.18 -1.78 14.38
CA ALA A 26 20.47 -1.91 13.71
C ALA A 26 20.40 -2.99 12.63
N ASP A 27 20.74 -2.62 11.40
CA ASP A 27 20.96 -3.60 10.32
C ASP A 27 22.03 -4.60 10.82
N PRO A 28 21.76 -5.91 10.79
CA PRO A 28 22.74 -6.93 11.16
C PRO A 28 24.05 -6.85 10.36
N ASN A 29 24.04 -6.11 9.25
CA ASN A 29 25.24 -5.77 8.48
C ASN A 29 25.24 -4.27 8.13
N PRO A 30 25.91 -3.41 8.93
CA PRO A 30 25.95 -1.97 8.73
C PRO A 30 26.57 -1.54 7.38
N ASN A 31 27.27 -2.45 6.70
CA ASN A 31 27.86 -2.19 5.39
C ASN A 31 26.91 -2.52 4.23
N SER A 32 25.72 -3.05 4.48
CA SER A 32 24.75 -3.42 3.43
C SER A 32 24.11 -2.21 2.77
N GLY A 33 24.09 -1.07 3.44
CA GLY A 33 23.35 0.12 3.03
C GLY A 33 21.82 -0.10 3.00
N ARG A 34 21.32 -1.08 3.76
CA ARG A 34 19.90 -1.39 3.90
C ARG A 34 19.35 -0.69 5.13
N VAL A 35 18.20 -0.07 4.98
CA VAL A 35 17.48 0.63 6.04
C VAL A 35 16.24 -0.17 6.42
N PRO A 36 15.99 -0.46 7.70
CA PRO A 36 14.73 -1.08 8.12
C PRO A 36 13.54 -0.21 7.73
N VAL A 37 12.48 -0.84 7.21
CA VAL A 37 11.21 -0.17 6.95
C VAL A 37 10.40 -0.17 8.24
N THR A 38 9.95 1.02 8.65
CA THR A 38 9.04 1.16 9.79
C THR A 38 7.61 0.90 9.30
N PRO A 39 6.83 0.05 9.98
CA PRO A 39 5.43 -0.14 9.61
C PRO A 39 4.65 1.16 9.80
N PRO A 40 3.66 1.44 8.95
CA PRO A 40 2.66 2.45 9.27
C PRO A 40 1.93 2.05 10.56
N PRO A 41 1.39 3.02 11.32
CA PRO A 41 0.52 2.71 12.43
C PRO A 41 -0.72 1.93 11.94
N ASP A 42 -1.29 1.12 12.84
CA ASP A 42 -2.59 0.52 12.58
C ASP A 42 -3.63 1.61 12.31
N ASP A 43 -4.42 1.44 11.26
CA ASP A 43 -5.36 2.47 10.82
C ASP A 43 -6.67 1.86 10.30
N VAL A 44 -7.74 2.67 10.41
CA VAL A 44 -9.09 2.33 9.93
C VAL A 44 -9.40 3.12 8.67
N PHE A 45 -9.58 2.40 7.57
CA PHE A 45 -9.95 2.95 6.27
C PHE A 45 -11.46 2.84 6.06
N THR A 46 -12.12 3.96 5.76
CA THR A 46 -13.59 4.04 5.64
C THR A 46 -14.08 4.10 4.19
N ASP A 47 -13.20 4.47 3.24
CA ASP A 47 -13.61 4.82 1.88
C ASP A 47 -13.12 3.81 0.82
N ILE A 48 -12.51 2.69 1.26
CA ILE A 48 -11.89 1.70 0.35
C ILE A 48 -12.79 0.50 0.11
N CYS A 49 -13.47 0.03 1.17
CA CYS A 49 -14.48 -1.02 1.07
C CYS A 49 -15.87 -0.44 1.38
N PRO A 50 -16.98 -1.15 1.08
CA PRO A 50 -18.33 -0.75 1.50
C PRO A 50 -18.54 -0.68 3.02
N PHE A 51 -17.55 -1.07 3.79
CA PHE A 51 -17.50 -1.06 5.24
C PHE A 51 -16.11 -0.61 5.73
N PRO A 52 -15.98 -0.08 6.95
CA PRO A 52 -14.69 0.28 7.52
C PRO A 52 -13.81 -0.96 7.73
N VAL A 53 -12.54 -0.86 7.37
CA VAL A 53 -11.54 -1.91 7.54
C VAL A 53 -10.39 -1.44 8.40
N LEU A 54 -10.02 -2.22 9.41
CA LEU A 54 -8.82 -2.04 10.20
C LEU A 54 -7.69 -2.83 9.58
N ILE A 55 -6.54 -2.19 9.38
CA ILE A 55 -5.30 -2.84 8.93
C ILE A 55 -4.29 -2.78 10.07
N GLU A 56 -3.84 -3.95 10.50
CA GLU A 56 -2.87 -4.12 11.57
C GLU A 56 -1.61 -4.80 11.04
N THR A 57 -0.43 -4.31 11.42
CA THR A 57 0.82 -4.98 11.11
C THR A 57 1.07 -6.11 12.10
N VAL A 58 0.95 -7.36 11.65
CA VAL A 58 1.19 -8.57 12.46
C VAL A 58 2.68 -8.88 12.58
N ALA A 59 3.42 -8.71 11.49
CA ALA A 59 4.86 -8.91 11.48
C ALA A 59 5.52 -8.12 10.36
N ILE A 60 6.65 -7.49 10.68
CA ILE A 60 7.48 -6.80 9.68
C ILE A 60 8.94 -7.13 9.90
N LYS A 61 9.63 -7.41 8.80
CA LYS A 61 11.08 -7.50 8.70
C LYS A 61 11.46 -7.11 7.28
N GLU A 62 11.15 -5.89 6.90
CA GLU A 62 11.45 -5.32 5.60
C GLU A 62 12.60 -4.34 5.69
N TYR A 63 13.32 -4.23 4.59
CA TYR A 63 14.43 -3.32 4.40
C TYR A 63 14.31 -2.65 3.06
N SER A 64 14.61 -1.37 3.01
CA SER A 64 14.82 -0.63 1.77
C SER A 64 16.30 -0.43 1.50
N LYS A 65 16.64 -0.30 0.21
CA LYS A 65 17.97 0.09 -0.25
C LYS A 65 17.85 0.93 -1.51
N THR A 66 18.35 2.15 -1.43
CA THR A 66 18.46 3.00 -2.62
C THR A 66 19.80 2.77 -3.31
N HIS A 67 19.75 2.47 -4.58
CA HIS A 67 20.90 2.28 -5.45
C HIS A 67 21.39 3.63 -6.03
N LYS A 68 22.63 3.63 -6.55
CA LYS A 68 23.27 4.85 -7.10
C LYS A 68 22.49 5.48 -8.27
N ASN A 69 21.69 4.71 -8.98
CA ASN A 69 20.82 5.17 -10.07
C ASN A 69 19.45 5.68 -9.58
N GLY A 70 19.27 5.87 -8.28
CA GLY A 70 18.02 6.36 -7.68
C GLY A 70 16.93 5.31 -7.51
N VAL A 71 17.15 4.07 -7.94
CA VAL A 71 16.18 2.99 -7.75
C VAL A 71 16.21 2.53 -6.30
N GLU A 72 15.06 2.54 -5.64
CA GLU A 72 14.85 1.96 -4.31
C GLU A 72 14.28 0.55 -4.44
N ILE A 73 14.85 -0.39 -3.70
CA ILE A 73 14.37 -1.77 -3.64
C ILE A 73 13.99 -2.09 -2.19
N ILE A 74 12.75 -2.54 -2.02
CA ILE A 74 12.20 -2.99 -0.74
C ILE A 74 12.11 -4.51 -0.80
N THR A 75 12.63 -5.16 0.25
CA THR A 75 12.59 -6.62 0.36
C THR A 75 12.43 -7.03 1.82
N GLY A 76 11.78 -8.15 2.05
CA GLY A 76 11.64 -8.69 3.39
C GLY A 76 10.28 -9.32 3.64
N ARG A 77 9.90 -9.36 4.90
CA ARG A 77 8.64 -9.94 5.33
C ARG A 77 7.70 -8.85 5.83
N LEU A 78 6.49 -8.83 5.26
CA LEU A 78 5.36 -8.04 5.78
C LEU A 78 4.12 -8.92 5.85
N VAL A 79 3.53 -8.98 7.03
CA VAL A 79 2.27 -9.69 7.27
C VAL A 79 1.31 -8.71 7.93
N VAL A 80 0.13 -8.60 7.35
CA VAL A 80 -0.94 -7.74 7.86
C VAL A 80 -2.18 -8.55 8.17
N ARG A 81 -2.95 -8.11 9.18
CA ARG A 81 -4.33 -8.54 9.40
C ARG A 81 -5.24 -7.45 8.89
N ILE A 82 -6.27 -7.83 8.15
CA ILE A 82 -7.32 -6.92 7.69
C ILE A 82 -8.64 -7.39 8.29
N THR A 83 -9.33 -6.50 8.98
CA THR A 83 -10.56 -6.79 9.72
C THR A 83 -11.69 -5.88 9.25
N ASN A 84 -12.83 -6.45 8.87
CA ASN A 84 -14.09 -5.73 8.74
C ASN A 84 -14.56 -5.33 10.13
N THR A 85 -14.55 -4.04 10.46
CA THR A 85 -14.86 -3.58 11.81
C THR A 85 -16.35 -3.66 12.17
N VAL A 86 -17.21 -3.90 11.18
CA VAL A 86 -18.67 -4.06 11.40
C VAL A 86 -19.00 -5.49 11.80
N THR A 87 -18.43 -6.47 11.10
CA THR A 87 -18.74 -7.90 11.33
C THR A 87 -17.72 -8.59 12.23
N GLY A 88 -16.50 -8.05 12.34
CA GLY A 88 -15.37 -8.70 12.99
C GLY A 88 -14.69 -9.77 12.12
N GLU A 89 -15.17 -10.00 10.88
CA GLU A 89 -14.51 -10.92 9.96
C GLU A 89 -13.11 -10.42 9.64
N SER A 90 -12.12 -11.31 9.71
CA SER A 90 -10.72 -10.93 9.52
C SER A 90 -9.92 -11.97 8.76
N LYS A 91 -8.90 -11.49 8.02
CA LYS A 91 -7.97 -12.35 7.30
C LYS A 91 -6.54 -11.83 7.43
N VAL A 92 -5.61 -12.77 7.57
CA VAL A 92 -4.17 -12.47 7.61
C VAL A 92 -3.57 -12.69 6.24
N TYR A 93 -2.85 -11.67 5.75
CA TYR A 93 -2.18 -11.69 4.47
C TYR A 93 -0.67 -11.56 4.64
N ASN A 94 0.06 -12.48 4.02
CA ASN A 94 1.48 -12.32 3.80
C ASN A 94 1.66 -11.57 2.48
N ILE A 95 2.11 -10.32 2.56
CA ILE A 95 2.31 -9.43 1.41
C ILE A 95 3.80 -9.13 1.17
N SER A 96 4.65 -10.09 1.49
CA SER A 96 6.12 -10.05 1.43
C SER A 96 6.63 -10.19 -0.02
N GLY A 97 6.21 -9.34 -0.91
CA GLY A 97 6.74 -9.29 -2.28
C GLY A 97 7.86 -8.25 -2.38
N PRO A 98 8.94 -8.51 -3.16
CA PRO A 98 9.89 -7.45 -3.44
C PRO A 98 9.22 -6.31 -4.21
N GLY A 99 9.50 -5.08 -3.77
CA GLY A 99 9.08 -3.85 -4.42
C GLY A 99 10.28 -3.11 -5.00
N GLN A 100 10.08 -2.48 -6.16
CA GLN A 100 11.04 -1.56 -6.76
C GLN A 100 10.33 -0.24 -6.99
N ILE A 101 10.94 0.85 -6.51
CA ILE A 101 10.41 2.20 -6.62
C ILE A 101 11.39 3.03 -7.45
N THR A 102 10.86 3.72 -8.45
CA THR A 102 11.61 4.72 -9.24
C THR A 102 10.86 6.02 -9.24
N ARG A 103 11.60 7.14 -9.19
CA ARG A 103 11.01 8.48 -9.15
C ARG A 103 11.55 9.31 -10.32
N ASP A 104 10.64 9.94 -11.06
CA ASP A 104 10.94 10.88 -12.13
C ASP A 104 10.04 12.11 -11.98
N GLY A 105 10.61 13.19 -11.46
CA GLY A 105 9.84 14.36 -11.04
C GLY A 105 8.76 13.99 -10.00
N ALA A 106 7.52 14.34 -10.29
CA ALA A 106 6.36 14.03 -9.46
C ALA A 106 5.84 12.60 -9.65
N ILE A 107 6.36 11.84 -10.59
CA ILE A 107 5.87 10.49 -10.87
C ILE A 107 6.73 9.46 -10.15
N GLU A 108 6.10 8.72 -9.26
CA GLU A 108 6.65 7.51 -8.67
C GLU A 108 6.11 6.30 -9.44
N THR A 109 6.99 5.40 -9.82
CA THR A 109 6.63 4.13 -10.46
C THR A 109 7.02 2.98 -9.56
N ASP A 110 6.03 2.19 -9.18
CA ASP A 110 6.16 1.04 -8.31
C ASP A 110 6.03 -0.25 -9.11
N VAL A 111 6.99 -1.14 -8.95
CA VAL A 111 6.95 -2.50 -9.50
C VAL A 111 6.91 -3.48 -8.35
N PHE A 112 5.77 -4.11 -8.13
CA PHE A 112 5.61 -5.17 -7.15
C PHE A 112 5.84 -6.52 -7.82
N LEU A 113 6.68 -7.34 -7.20
CA LEU A 113 7.00 -8.70 -7.66
C LEU A 113 6.63 -9.68 -6.55
N GLY A 114 5.57 -10.45 -6.76
CA GLY A 114 5.03 -11.35 -5.74
C GLY A 114 3.72 -10.84 -5.13
N ARG A 115 3.59 -10.93 -3.81
CA ARG A 115 2.37 -10.47 -3.12
C ARG A 115 2.49 -9.02 -2.69
N ALA A 116 1.43 -8.25 -2.96
CA ALA A 116 1.30 -6.87 -2.53
C ALA A 116 -0.15 -6.56 -2.15
N LEU A 117 -0.34 -5.64 -1.21
CA LEU A 117 -1.64 -5.02 -0.92
C LEU A 117 -1.70 -3.70 -1.68
N LEU A 118 -2.76 -3.50 -2.44
CA LEU A 118 -2.98 -2.30 -3.24
C LEU A 118 -4.34 -1.68 -2.89
N PHE A 119 -4.38 -0.36 -2.93
CA PHE A 119 -5.59 0.43 -2.77
C PHE A 119 -5.96 1.01 -4.14
N ASP A 120 -6.95 0.41 -4.78
CA ASP A 120 -7.42 0.85 -6.10
C ASP A 120 -8.70 1.69 -5.92
N PRO A 121 -8.76 2.92 -6.45
CA PRO A 121 -9.91 3.80 -6.27
C PRO A 121 -11.20 3.29 -6.92
N PHE A 122 -11.11 2.32 -7.85
CA PHE A 122 -12.26 1.75 -8.54
C PHE A 122 -12.62 0.34 -8.06
N PHE A 123 -11.62 -0.43 -7.63
CA PHE A 123 -11.79 -1.83 -7.25
C PHE A 123 -11.64 -2.08 -5.74
N GLY A 124 -11.35 -1.03 -4.96
CA GLY A 124 -11.19 -1.14 -3.52
C GLY A 124 -9.83 -1.73 -3.11
N MET A 125 -9.85 -2.63 -2.15
CA MET A 125 -8.64 -3.24 -1.58
C MET A 125 -8.33 -4.57 -2.24
N LEU A 126 -7.15 -4.68 -2.83
CA LEU A 126 -6.70 -5.85 -3.59
C LEU A 126 -5.45 -6.47 -2.99
N VAL A 127 -5.42 -7.78 -2.83
CA VAL A 127 -4.17 -8.53 -2.66
C VAL A 127 -3.80 -9.18 -3.98
N THR A 128 -2.63 -8.83 -4.48
CA THR A 128 -2.11 -9.36 -5.74
C THR A 128 -1.03 -10.38 -5.49
N SER A 129 -0.83 -11.30 -6.45
CA SER A 129 0.35 -12.15 -6.51
C SER A 129 0.83 -12.26 -7.95
N GLY A 130 2.08 -11.86 -8.20
CA GLY A 130 2.65 -11.78 -9.54
C GLY A 130 3.37 -10.47 -9.77
N ARG A 131 3.27 -9.90 -10.97
CA ARG A 131 3.88 -8.62 -11.29
C ARG A 131 2.81 -7.55 -11.47
N VAL A 132 2.90 -6.48 -10.66
CA VAL A 132 2.07 -5.29 -10.83
C VAL A 132 2.99 -4.09 -11.05
N VAL A 133 2.63 -3.22 -11.97
CA VAL A 133 3.23 -1.90 -12.15
C VAL A 133 2.16 -0.87 -11.89
N ALA A 134 2.45 0.02 -10.96
CA ALA A 134 1.59 1.16 -10.65
C ALA A 134 2.38 2.46 -10.76
N THR A 135 1.68 3.56 -10.98
CA THR A 135 2.24 4.91 -10.89
C THR A 135 1.46 5.70 -9.87
N PHE A 136 2.17 6.55 -9.15
CA PHE A 136 1.62 7.52 -8.22
C PHE A 136 2.16 8.90 -8.55
N ASN A 137 1.27 9.88 -8.71
CA ASN A 137 1.66 11.28 -8.86
C ASN A 137 1.63 11.94 -7.48
N THR A 138 2.81 12.32 -6.98
CA THR A 138 2.99 12.89 -5.64
C THR A 138 2.40 14.29 -5.47
N GLU A 139 2.15 15.01 -6.58
CA GLU A 139 1.55 16.34 -6.55
C GLU A 139 0.02 16.29 -6.58
N THR A 140 -0.55 15.36 -7.38
CA THR A 140 -2.01 15.27 -7.54
C THR A 140 -2.65 14.18 -6.69
N GLY A 141 -1.86 13.26 -6.14
CA GLY A 141 -2.35 12.07 -5.42
C GLY A 141 -2.95 11.01 -6.36
N GLU A 142 -2.79 11.15 -7.67
CA GLU A 142 -3.37 10.21 -8.62
C GLU A 142 -2.59 8.88 -8.61
N PHE A 143 -3.31 7.79 -8.36
CA PHE A 143 -2.80 6.42 -8.43
C PHE A 143 -3.36 5.69 -9.64
N ARG A 144 -2.51 4.94 -10.37
CA ARG A 144 -2.91 4.14 -11.54
C ARG A 144 -2.19 2.80 -11.56
N ILE A 145 -2.93 1.72 -11.79
CA ILE A 145 -2.35 0.42 -12.15
C ILE A 145 -2.08 0.43 -13.66
N VAL A 146 -0.81 0.47 -14.04
CA VAL A 146 -0.35 0.51 -15.44
C VAL A 146 -0.41 -0.88 -16.07
N SER A 147 0.01 -1.89 -15.34
CA SER A 147 -0.07 -3.27 -15.80
C SER A 147 -0.14 -4.25 -14.64
N ARG A 148 -0.82 -5.37 -14.88
CA ARG A 148 -1.02 -6.41 -13.88
C ARG A 148 -0.96 -7.80 -14.54
N ARG A 149 -0.14 -8.68 -13.96
CA ARG A 149 -0.05 -10.10 -14.34
C ARG A 149 0.00 -10.95 -13.10
N GLY A 150 -0.84 -11.97 -13.01
CA GLY A 150 -0.94 -12.88 -11.87
C GLY A 150 -2.34 -12.91 -11.26
N HIS A 151 -2.44 -13.46 -10.07
CA HIS A 151 -3.70 -13.58 -9.34
C HIS A 151 -4.04 -12.29 -8.60
N VAL A 152 -5.33 -12.01 -8.47
CA VAL A 152 -5.87 -10.89 -7.70
C VAL A 152 -7.01 -11.39 -6.84
N GLU A 153 -6.95 -11.05 -5.56
CA GLU A 153 -8.02 -11.26 -4.60
C GLU A 153 -8.63 -9.92 -4.24
N ASP A 154 -9.95 -9.82 -4.32
CA ASP A 154 -10.73 -8.71 -3.78
C ASP A 154 -10.90 -8.94 -2.28
N VAL A 155 -10.22 -8.12 -1.48
CA VAL A 155 -10.25 -8.21 -0.03
C VAL A 155 -11.60 -7.76 0.52
N CYS A 156 -12.21 -6.74 -0.10
CA CYS A 156 -13.53 -6.27 0.33
C CYS A 156 -14.60 -7.37 0.16
N ALA A 157 -14.59 -8.05 -0.99
CA ALA A 157 -15.50 -9.18 -1.22
C ALA A 157 -15.21 -10.35 -0.26
N THR A 158 -13.94 -10.63 0.03
CA THR A 158 -13.54 -11.70 0.97
C THR A 158 -14.05 -11.44 2.39
N LEU A 159 -14.07 -10.16 2.84
CA LEU A 159 -14.43 -9.78 4.21
C LEU A 159 -15.90 -9.32 4.33
N ALA A 160 -16.68 -9.37 3.26
CA ALA A 160 -18.10 -8.98 3.29
C ALA A 160 -18.99 -10.03 4.00
N GLY A 161 -18.54 -11.28 4.12
CA GLY A 161 -19.27 -12.40 4.76
C GLY A 161 -20.08 -13.19 3.75
#